data_70936f96969a9ffee2f37e54ac1c9c0d
#
_entry.id   70936f96969a9ffee2f37e54ac1c9c0d
#
_cell.length_a   1.000
_cell.length_b   1.000
_cell.length_c   1.000
_cell.angle_alpha   90.00
_cell.angle_beta   90.00
_cell.angle_gamma   90.00
#
_symmetry.space_group_name_H-M   'P 1'
#
loop_
_entity.id
_entity.type
_entity.pdbx_description
1 polymer ?
#
loop_
_entity_poly.entity_id
_entity_poly.type
_entity_poly.pdbx_seq_one_letter_code
_entity_poly.pdbx_strand_id
1 'polypeptide(L)'
;MWIKKYDPARYLPSDSGIALPSREATPREVYMDRRKFVAAAAVGIAGASPLAAQFRLRQQVPAPPPAPPIEDKLKPALERPDVYGAELSARPKRNTKFAGPPESVGGDLTPREAAGSHNNFYEFYPGRGGPVWKFAGKFTVEPWKVEVTGLCDNPMTLDLDDIFGFEHEERLYHFRCVERWAMNVPWSGFPLSKLIEKAKPKPSAKHVRFFTALKRDEMPGVREAHWYQWPYFEALRLDEAMNELAFVATGIYGEPLVKQHGAPLRLAVPWKYGYKSAKSIVKIEFVAEEPKIFWQIQPHEYGYLSNVNPNIPHPRWSQATSHWLHNSQPFETPIFNGYGEYVAKLYPDEPTTMQRALRMGQVAR
;
A
#
# COMPACT_ATOMS: atom_id res chain seq x y z
N MET A 1 -14.25 -15.37 17.63
CA MET A 1 -13.34 -16.38 18.22
C MET A 1 -11.90 -16.31 17.67
N TRP A 2 -11.63 -15.55 16.62
CA TRP A 2 -10.33 -15.48 15.91
C TRP A 2 -9.33 -14.48 16.48
N ILE A 3 -9.75 -13.55 17.33
CA ILE A 3 -8.93 -12.42 17.83
C ILE A 3 -8.07 -12.81 19.05
N LYS A 4 -8.30 -13.96 19.65
CA LYS A 4 -7.56 -14.42 20.85
C LYS A 4 -6.14 -14.94 20.57
N LYS A 5 -5.71 -15.08 19.31
CA LYS A 5 -4.43 -15.74 18.97
C LYS A 5 -3.33 -14.82 18.44
N TYR A 6 -3.62 -13.54 18.21
CA TYR A 6 -2.60 -12.60 17.74
C TYR A 6 -2.00 -11.83 18.90
N ASP A 7 -0.82 -12.23 19.32
CA ASP A 7 0.04 -11.50 20.25
C ASP A 7 1.29 -11.08 19.48
N PRO A 8 1.41 -9.80 19.10
CA PRO A 8 2.57 -9.31 18.35
C PRO A 8 3.89 -9.49 19.11
N ALA A 9 3.87 -9.55 20.45
CA ALA A 9 5.07 -9.76 21.26
C ALA A 9 5.68 -11.16 21.08
N ARG A 10 4.90 -12.16 20.63
CA ARG A 10 5.39 -13.52 20.35
C ARG A 10 6.21 -13.65 19.10
N TYR A 11 6.19 -12.65 18.22
CA TYR A 11 6.79 -12.71 16.89
C TYR A 11 8.06 -11.86 16.75
N LEU A 12 8.50 -11.21 17.83
CA LEU A 12 9.79 -10.54 17.84
C LEU A 12 10.89 -11.56 18.19
N PRO A 13 12.01 -11.61 17.47
CA PRO A 13 13.17 -12.37 17.90
C PRO A 13 13.58 -11.92 19.30
N SER A 14 13.90 -12.85 20.17
CA SER A 14 14.27 -12.62 21.57
C SER A 14 15.42 -11.62 21.78
N ASP A 15 16.19 -11.35 20.74
CA ASP A 15 17.38 -10.49 20.77
C ASP A 15 17.15 -9.08 20.22
N SER A 16 15.89 -8.71 19.84
CA SER A 16 15.66 -7.42 19.17
C SER A 16 15.76 -6.21 20.08
N GLY A 17 15.75 -6.37 21.40
CA GLY A 17 15.81 -5.26 22.37
C GLY A 17 14.69 -4.21 22.25
N ILE A 18 13.71 -4.45 21.35
CA ILE A 18 12.60 -3.56 21.10
C ILE A 18 11.40 -4.05 21.89
N ALA A 19 11.30 -3.60 23.12
CA ALA A 19 10.05 -3.64 23.87
C ALA A 19 9.10 -2.63 23.21
N LEU A 20 8.06 -3.10 22.54
CA LEU A 20 6.95 -2.22 22.16
C LEU A 20 6.30 -1.71 23.46
N PRO A 21 6.09 -0.38 23.59
CA PRO A 21 5.41 0.15 24.77
C PRO A 21 4.04 -0.51 24.88
N SER A 22 3.71 -1.03 26.05
CA SER A 22 2.43 -1.68 26.39
C SER A 22 1.19 -0.78 26.20
N ARG A 23 1.39 0.49 25.80
CA ARG A 23 0.36 1.51 25.55
C ARG A 23 -0.25 1.50 24.16
N GLU A 24 0.29 0.75 23.21
CA GLU A 24 -0.24 0.70 21.83
C GLU A 24 -1.31 -0.39 21.62
N ALA A 25 -1.49 -1.30 22.57
CA ALA A 25 -2.59 -2.24 22.55
C ALA A 25 -3.89 -1.52 22.96
N THR A 26 -4.90 -1.54 22.12
CA THR A 26 -6.24 -1.02 22.49
C THR A 26 -6.70 -1.71 23.75
N PRO A 27 -7.00 -0.98 24.85
CA PRO A 27 -7.43 -1.57 26.12
C PRO A 27 -8.63 -2.51 25.91
N ARG A 28 -8.65 -3.63 26.63
CA ARG A 28 -9.70 -4.66 26.53
C ARG A 28 -11.11 -4.10 26.75
N GLU A 29 -11.24 -3.07 27.55
CA GLU A 29 -12.48 -2.39 27.88
C GLU A 29 -13.07 -1.63 26.68
N VAL A 30 -12.22 -0.98 25.87
CA VAL A 30 -12.63 -0.31 24.63
C VAL A 30 -13.11 -1.32 23.58
N TYR A 31 -12.59 -2.55 23.63
CA TYR A 31 -12.95 -3.62 22.72
C TYR A 31 -14.27 -4.31 23.10
N MET A 32 -14.59 -4.36 24.38
CA MET A 32 -15.81 -5.03 24.90
C MET A 32 -17.07 -4.17 24.79
N ASP A 33 -16.95 -2.86 24.65
CA ASP A 33 -18.10 -1.93 24.56
C ASP A 33 -18.79 -1.92 23.17
N ARG A 34 -18.25 -2.65 22.19
CA ARG A 34 -18.87 -2.75 20.85
C ARG A 34 -20.27 -3.34 20.83
N ARG A 35 -20.58 -4.31 21.71
CA ARG A 35 -21.92 -4.89 21.80
C ARG A 35 -22.96 -3.89 22.32
N LYS A 36 -22.56 -3.02 23.24
CA LYS A 36 -23.39 -1.94 23.77
C LYS A 36 -23.62 -0.83 22.73
N PHE A 37 -22.58 -0.56 21.90
CA PHE A 37 -22.68 0.45 20.83
C PHE A 37 -23.64 0.04 19.69
N VAL A 38 -23.61 -1.22 19.27
CA VAL A 38 -24.54 -1.75 18.26
C VAL A 38 -25.99 -1.79 18.78
N ALA A 39 -26.18 -2.09 20.07
CA ALA A 39 -27.50 -2.08 20.69
C ALA A 39 -28.06 -0.65 20.85
N ALA A 40 -27.22 0.35 21.11
CA ALA A 40 -27.62 1.75 21.23
C ALA A 40 -27.97 2.39 19.86
N ALA A 41 -27.31 1.97 18.77
CA ALA A 41 -27.59 2.46 17.42
C ALA A 41 -28.95 1.95 16.87
N ALA A 42 -29.48 0.85 17.41
CA ALA A 42 -30.76 0.29 16.98
C ALA A 42 -32.00 0.97 17.62
N VAL A 43 -31.83 1.81 18.65
CA VAL A 43 -32.94 2.44 19.41
C VAL A 43 -33.08 3.95 19.15
N GLY A 44 -32.20 4.58 18.37
CA GLY A 44 -32.06 6.03 18.27
C GLY A 44 -32.58 6.68 16.99
N ILE A 45 -33.76 6.32 16.45
CA ILE A 45 -34.44 7.11 15.43
C ILE A 45 -35.60 7.90 16.10
N ALA A 46 -35.28 8.94 16.81
CA ALA A 46 -36.14 10.12 17.06
C ALA A 46 -35.37 11.12 17.93
N GLY A 47 -35.11 12.31 17.37
CA GLY A 47 -34.68 13.48 18.13
C GLY A 47 -33.25 13.94 17.84
N ALA A 48 -33.16 15.17 17.33
CA ALA A 48 -31.91 15.92 17.23
C ALA A 48 -31.28 16.02 18.63
N SER A 49 -30.16 15.39 18.86
CA SER A 49 -29.51 15.36 20.15
C SER A 49 -28.02 15.60 20.10
N PRO A 50 -27.39 16.06 21.18
CA PRO A 50 -26.01 16.53 21.27
C PRO A 50 -24.92 15.46 21.03
N LEU A 51 -25.29 14.30 20.53
CA LEU A 51 -24.35 13.22 20.20
C LEU A 51 -23.33 13.60 19.11
N ALA A 52 -23.71 14.48 18.17
CA ALA A 52 -22.80 14.95 17.12
C ALA A 52 -21.62 15.76 17.69
N ALA A 53 -21.82 16.46 18.80
CA ALA A 53 -20.78 17.20 19.49
C ALA A 53 -19.83 16.27 20.27
N GLN A 54 -20.35 15.19 20.87
CA GLN A 54 -19.53 14.20 21.55
C GLN A 54 -18.71 13.34 20.57
N PHE A 55 -19.20 13.11 19.35
CA PHE A 55 -18.43 12.45 18.30
C PHE A 55 -17.22 13.31 17.85
N ARG A 56 -17.36 14.63 17.77
CA ARG A 56 -16.25 15.54 17.46
C ARG A 56 -15.17 15.56 18.55
N LEU A 57 -15.54 15.42 19.81
CA LEU A 57 -14.59 15.43 20.93
C LEU A 57 -13.81 14.10 21.08
N ARG A 58 -14.34 12.97 20.59
CA ARG A 58 -13.65 11.68 20.61
C ARG A 58 -12.71 11.46 19.42
N GLN A 59 -12.71 12.33 18.41
CA GLN A 59 -11.83 12.21 17.25
C GLN A 59 -10.44 12.84 17.42
N GLN A 60 -10.13 13.42 18.56
CA GLN A 60 -8.77 13.77 18.92
C GLN A 60 -8.03 12.51 19.41
N VAL A 61 -7.77 11.57 18.49
CA VAL A 61 -6.70 10.58 18.74
C VAL A 61 -5.42 11.42 18.83
N PRO A 62 -4.66 11.34 19.92
CA PRO A 62 -3.37 12.04 20.04
C PRO A 62 -2.55 11.75 18.78
N ALA A 63 -1.89 12.78 18.25
CA ALA A 63 -0.95 12.58 17.16
C ALA A 63 0.02 11.46 17.57
N PRO A 64 0.35 10.50 16.69
CA PRO A 64 1.38 9.53 17.00
C PRO A 64 2.65 10.28 17.41
N PRO A 65 3.44 9.73 18.35
CA PRO A 65 4.69 10.36 18.75
C PRO A 65 5.55 10.61 17.50
N PRO A 66 6.33 11.69 17.47
CA PRO A 66 7.22 11.98 16.36
C PRO A 66 8.11 10.76 16.11
N ALA A 67 8.30 10.43 14.84
CA ALA A 67 9.24 9.37 14.47
C ALA A 67 10.61 9.68 15.10
N PRO A 68 11.27 8.69 15.72
CA PRO A 68 12.58 8.91 16.31
C PRO A 68 13.56 9.41 15.23
N PRO A 69 14.51 10.29 15.57
CA PRO A 69 15.52 10.74 14.63
C PRO A 69 16.22 9.52 14.01
N ILE A 70 16.47 9.60 12.71
CA ILE A 70 17.05 8.51 11.93
C ILE A 70 18.53 8.39 12.34
N GLU A 71 18.85 7.33 13.07
CA GLU A 71 20.20 7.04 13.54
C GLU A 71 21.02 6.33 12.45
N ASP A 72 22.36 6.41 12.55
CA ASP A 72 23.34 5.66 11.72
C ASP A 72 23.04 4.15 11.62
N LYS A 73 22.31 3.61 12.56
CA LYS A 73 21.80 2.21 12.58
C LYS A 73 20.91 1.84 11.39
N LEU A 74 20.40 2.81 10.63
CA LEU A 74 19.51 2.58 9.48
C LEU A 74 20.26 2.48 8.14
N LYS A 75 21.58 2.73 8.10
CA LYS A 75 22.38 2.50 6.90
C LYS A 75 22.15 1.12 6.27
N PRO A 76 22.07 0.03 7.06
CA PRO A 76 21.75 -1.30 6.50
C PRO A 76 20.38 -1.40 5.82
N ALA A 77 19.42 -0.56 6.20
CA ALA A 77 18.10 -0.53 5.54
C ALA A 77 18.17 -0.09 4.08
N LEU A 78 19.26 0.54 3.67
CA LEU A 78 19.49 1.07 2.35
C LEU A 78 20.48 0.23 1.54
N GLU A 79 21.04 -0.83 2.14
CA GLU A 79 21.94 -1.75 1.43
C GLU A 79 21.17 -2.44 0.30
N ARG A 80 21.75 -2.35 -0.87
CA ARG A 80 21.22 -2.97 -2.08
C ARG A 80 21.56 -4.43 -2.14
N PRO A 81 20.70 -5.27 -2.72
CA PRO A 81 21.15 -6.56 -3.21
C PRO A 81 22.14 -6.31 -4.35
N ASP A 82 23.29 -6.97 -4.30
CA ASP A 82 24.48 -6.69 -5.12
C ASP A 82 24.32 -6.92 -6.62
N VAL A 83 23.17 -7.33 -7.14
CA VAL A 83 23.15 -8.15 -8.33
C VAL A 83 22.41 -7.58 -9.54
N TYR A 84 21.38 -6.76 -9.39
CA TYR A 84 20.62 -6.29 -10.57
C TYR A 84 20.69 -4.78 -10.81
N GLY A 85 21.65 -4.12 -10.25
CA GLY A 85 21.65 -2.66 -10.15
C GLY A 85 22.54 -1.92 -11.12
N ALA A 86 23.38 -2.61 -11.86
CA ALA A 86 24.35 -1.95 -12.74
C ALA A 86 23.69 -1.15 -13.88
N GLU A 87 22.53 -1.61 -14.35
CA GLU A 87 21.86 -1.04 -15.52
C GLU A 87 20.97 0.16 -15.22
N LEU A 88 20.53 0.34 -13.96
CA LEU A 88 19.97 1.59 -13.49
C LEU A 88 21.03 2.67 -13.21
N SER A 89 22.28 2.42 -13.56
CA SER A 89 23.40 3.34 -13.34
C SER A 89 23.27 4.66 -14.12
N ALA A 90 22.49 4.70 -15.18
CA ALA A 90 22.03 5.94 -15.80
C ALA A 90 20.69 6.29 -15.14
N ARG A 91 20.70 7.24 -14.20
CA ARG A 91 19.49 7.77 -13.57
C ARG A 91 18.45 8.09 -14.64
N PRO A 92 17.24 7.46 -14.63
CA PRO A 92 16.27 7.71 -15.69
C PRO A 92 15.89 9.18 -15.76
N LYS A 93 15.56 9.65 -16.95
CA LYS A 93 15.12 11.02 -17.15
C LYS A 93 13.83 11.26 -16.36
N ARG A 94 13.78 12.36 -15.59
CA ARG A 94 12.58 12.73 -14.86
C ARG A 94 11.45 13.10 -15.82
N ASN A 95 10.29 12.50 -15.64
CA ASN A 95 9.08 12.86 -16.35
C ASN A 95 8.61 14.24 -15.86
N THR A 96 8.49 15.20 -16.78
CA THR A 96 8.14 16.60 -16.43
C THR A 96 6.71 16.74 -15.91
N LYS A 97 5.78 15.88 -16.36
CA LYS A 97 4.38 15.87 -15.92
C LYS A 97 4.23 15.37 -14.47
N PHE A 98 5.11 14.47 -14.07
CA PHE A 98 5.10 13.86 -12.72
C PHE A 98 6.38 14.19 -11.94
N ALA A 99 6.86 15.41 -12.10
CA ALA A 99 8.11 15.87 -11.46
C ALA A 99 7.94 16.24 -9.98
N GLY A 100 6.71 16.33 -9.50
CA GLY A 100 6.35 16.69 -8.12
C GLY A 100 5.10 15.97 -7.64
N PRO A 101 4.81 16.04 -6.32
CA PRO A 101 3.52 15.57 -5.80
C PRO A 101 2.39 16.45 -6.33
N PRO A 102 1.11 15.99 -6.25
CA PRO A 102 -0.02 16.84 -6.56
C PRO A 102 -0.01 18.15 -5.76
N GLU A 103 -0.37 19.26 -6.40
CA GLU A 103 -0.37 20.58 -5.76
C GLU A 103 -1.24 20.61 -4.48
N SER A 104 -2.37 19.90 -4.51
CA SER A 104 -3.28 19.76 -3.36
C SER A 104 -2.67 19.05 -2.14
N VAL A 105 -1.53 18.38 -2.32
CA VAL A 105 -0.79 17.70 -1.26
C VAL A 105 0.43 18.52 -0.86
N GLY A 106 1.21 18.96 -1.84
CA GLY A 106 2.50 19.62 -1.61
C GLY A 106 3.49 18.75 -0.84
N GLY A 107 4.25 19.40 0.04
CA GLY A 107 5.21 18.75 0.94
C GLY A 107 6.54 18.38 0.30
N ASP A 108 7.52 18.18 1.15
CA ASP A 108 8.90 17.88 0.76
C ASP A 108 9.07 16.42 0.32
N LEU A 109 10.17 16.17 -0.35
CA LEU A 109 10.64 14.81 -0.62
C LEU A 109 10.89 14.09 0.71
N THR A 110 10.30 12.92 0.87
CA THR A 110 10.54 12.11 2.07
C THR A 110 12.00 11.64 2.07
N PRO A 111 12.74 11.79 3.17
CA PRO A 111 14.10 11.28 3.28
C PRO A 111 14.16 9.78 2.95
N ARG A 112 15.19 9.37 2.20
CA ARG A 112 15.38 7.99 1.74
C ARG A 112 15.39 7.00 2.90
N GLU A 113 16.04 7.37 4.00
CA GLU A 113 16.15 6.57 5.21
C GLU A 113 14.78 6.34 5.87
N ALA A 114 13.95 7.37 5.92
CA ALA A 114 12.59 7.27 6.47
C ALA A 114 11.73 6.32 5.62
N ALA A 115 11.75 6.48 4.30
CA ALA A 115 11.03 5.60 3.39
C ALA A 115 11.54 4.15 3.45
N GLY A 116 12.86 3.94 3.58
CA GLY A 116 13.49 2.63 3.63
C GLY A 116 13.30 1.88 4.95
N SER A 117 13.11 2.61 6.04
CA SER A 117 13.02 2.03 7.39
C SER A 117 11.61 1.65 7.83
N HIS A 118 10.57 2.16 7.17
CA HIS A 118 9.18 1.94 7.56
C HIS A 118 8.36 1.43 6.37
N ASN A 119 7.98 0.18 6.41
CA ASN A 119 7.25 -0.49 5.33
C ASN A 119 6.18 -1.42 5.88
N ASN A 120 5.18 -1.72 5.05
CA ASN A 120 4.26 -2.83 5.21
C ASN A 120 4.56 -3.86 4.12
N PHE A 121 5.14 -5.00 4.51
CA PHE A 121 5.40 -6.13 3.63
C PHE A 121 5.24 -7.41 4.45
N TYR A 122 4.02 -7.90 4.47
CA TYR A 122 3.55 -8.92 5.40
C TYR A 122 4.24 -10.27 5.24
N GLU A 123 4.75 -10.56 4.04
CA GLU A 123 5.54 -11.76 3.77
C GLU A 123 6.84 -11.80 4.58
N PHE A 124 7.38 -10.64 4.97
CA PHE A 124 8.55 -10.55 5.83
C PHE A 124 8.21 -10.24 7.27
N TYR A 125 7.28 -9.30 7.48
CA TYR A 125 6.89 -8.84 8.81
C TYR A 125 5.38 -8.60 8.86
N PRO A 126 4.60 -9.48 9.51
CA PRO A 126 3.14 -9.41 9.53
C PRO A 126 2.59 -8.37 10.52
N GLY A 127 3.43 -7.49 11.05
CA GLY A 127 3.07 -6.34 11.89
C GLY A 127 2.71 -5.11 11.07
N ARG A 128 2.09 -4.13 11.72
CA ARG A 128 1.79 -2.84 11.11
C ARG A 128 3.04 -1.98 11.07
N GLY A 129 3.26 -1.35 9.92
CA GLY A 129 4.32 -0.36 9.70
C GLY A 129 5.60 -0.65 10.47
N GLY A 130 6.54 -1.37 9.89
CA GLY A 130 7.65 -1.86 10.65
C GLY A 130 8.99 -1.92 9.93
N PRO A 131 10.02 -2.36 10.63
CA PRO A 131 11.37 -2.45 10.10
C PRO A 131 11.53 -3.70 9.23
N VAL A 132 10.76 -3.82 8.15
CA VAL A 132 10.77 -4.95 7.20
C VAL A 132 12.18 -5.28 6.72
N TRP A 133 13.04 -4.25 6.57
CA TRP A 133 14.43 -4.40 6.15
C TRP A 133 15.24 -5.36 7.05
N LYS A 134 14.92 -5.47 8.34
CA LYS A 134 15.58 -6.41 9.26
C LYS A 134 15.28 -7.88 8.94
N PHE A 135 14.19 -8.15 8.24
CA PHE A 135 13.70 -9.49 7.93
C PHE A 135 13.90 -9.89 6.47
N ALA A 136 14.21 -8.92 5.60
CA ALA A 136 14.33 -9.15 4.16
C ALA A 136 15.73 -9.57 3.68
N GLY A 137 16.72 -9.63 4.57
CA GLY A 137 18.12 -9.87 4.19
C GLY A 137 18.36 -11.13 3.36
N LYS A 138 17.67 -12.23 3.66
CA LYS A 138 17.80 -13.51 2.94
C LYS A 138 17.07 -13.56 1.60
N PHE A 139 16.24 -12.58 1.30
CA PHE A 139 15.41 -12.59 0.10
C PHE A 139 16.26 -12.44 -1.17
N THR A 140 16.19 -13.42 -2.05
CA THR A 140 16.90 -13.42 -3.32
C THR A 140 16.04 -12.78 -4.41
N VAL A 141 16.63 -11.87 -5.15
CA VAL A 141 15.97 -11.10 -6.21
C VAL A 141 16.46 -11.46 -7.60
N GLU A 142 17.44 -12.36 -7.70
CA GLU A 142 17.99 -12.84 -8.95
C GLU A 142 18.33 -14.34 -8.83
N PRO A 143 18.02 -15.18 -9.83
CA PRO A 143 17.30 -14.83 -11.06
C PRO A 143 15.83 -14.51 -10.78
N TRP A 144 15.20 -13.65 -11.60
CA TRP A 144 13.82 -13.28 -11.47
C TRP A 144 13.05 -13.44 -12.78
N LYS A 145 11.81 -13.90 -12.68
CA LYS A 145 10.92 -14.05 -13.82
C LYS A 145 9.51 -13.55 -13.46
N VAL A 146 8.87 -12.92 -14.43
CA VAL A 146 7.48 -12.47 -14.34
C VAL A 146 6.67 -13.15 -15.42
N GLU A 147 5.73 -14.00 -15.04
CA GLU A 147 4.79 -14.61 -15.96
C GLU A 147 3.65 -13.65 -16.29
N VAL A 148 3.36 -13.45 -17.57
CA VAL A 148 2.21 -12.69 -18.06
C VAL A 148 1.28 -13.64 -18.76
N THR A 149 0.06 -13.86 -18.23
CA THR A 149 -0.84 -14.94 -18.62
C THR A 149 -2.31 -14.52 -18.61
N GLY A 150 -3.20 -15.46 -18.82
CA GLY A 150 -4.66 -15.30 -18.76
C GLY A 150 -5.25 -14.85 -20.09
N LEU A 151 -6.22 -13.96 -20.05
CA LEU A 151 -6.95 -13.48 -21.23
C LEU A 151 -6.12 -12.46 -22.03
N CYS A 152 -5.03 -12.90 -22.64
CA CYS A 152 -4.18 -12.10 -23.54
C CYS A 152 -3.79 -12.91 -24.77
N ASP A 153 -3.45 -12.21 -25.87
CA ASP A 153 -3.04 -12.84 -27.13
C ASP A 153 -1.55 -13.12 -27.17
N ASN A 154 -0.78 -12.46 -26.31
CA ASN A 154 0.67 -12.60 -26.25
C ASN A 154 1.12 -12.93 -24.80
N PRO A 155 0.87 -14.15 -24.30
CA PRO A 155 1.41 -14.60 -23.04
C PRO A 155 2.94 -14.69 -23.13
N MET A 156 3.64 -14.28 -22.06
CA MET A 156 5.10 -14.22 -22.06
C MET A 156 5.65 -14.42 -20.66
N THR A 157 6.94 -14.79 -20.60
CA THR A 157 7.73 -14.75 -19.38
C THR A 157 8.84 -13.73 -19.57
N LEU A 158 8.89 -12.73 -18.71
CA LEU A 158 9.88 -11.67 -18.73
C LEU A 158 10.92 -11.94 -17.67
N ASP A 159 12.19 -11.87 -18.02
CA ASP A 159 13.29 -11.81 -17.07
C ASP A 159 13.68 -10.35 -16.74
N LEU A 160 14.76 -10.15 -16.01
CA LEU A 160 15.18 -8.79 -15.64
C LEU A 160 15.66 -7.98 -16.85
N ASP A 161 16.30 -8.60 -17.82
CA ASP A 161 16.75 -7.92 -19.04
C ASP A 161 15.55 -7.42 -19.85
N ASP A 162 14.51 -8.24 -19.96
CA ASP A 162 13.25 -7.84 -20.60
C ASP A 162 12.59 -6.68 -19.85
N ILE A 163 12.60 -6.70 -18.52
CA ILE A 163 12.01 -5.65 -17.67
C ILE A 163 12.82 -4.35 -17.80
N PHE A 164 14.13 -4.42 -17.78
CA PHE A 164 14.99 -3.23 -17.95
C PHE A 164 15.05 -2.75 -19.40
N GLY A 165 14.62 -3.56 -20.36
CA GLY A 165 14.45 -3.19 -21.77
C GLY A 165 13.29 -2.22 -22.05
N PHE A 166 12.35 -2.01 -21.10
CA PHE A 166 11.34 -0.96 -21.22
C PHE A 166 11.99 0.42 -21.04
N GLU A 167 11.44 1.43 -21.72
CA GLU A 167 11.88 2.82 -21.55
C GLU A 167 11.53 3.31 -20.13
N HIS A 168 12.56 3.51 -19.30
CA HIS A 168 12.42 3.95 -17.92
C HIS A 168 12.37 5.47 -17.83
N GLU A 169 11.56 5.96 -16.87
CA GLU A 169 11.48 7.35 -16.46
C GLU A 169 11.42 7.47 -14.93
N GLU A 170 11.74 8.63 -14.38
CA GLU A 170 11.56 8.92 -12.95
C GLU A 170 10.28 9.72 -12.75
N ARG A 171 9.44 9.30 -11.78
CA ARG A 171 8.22 9.99 -11.36
C ARG A 171 8.22 10.21 -9.86
N LEU A 172 7.95 11.42 -9.43
CA LEU A 172 7.74 11.71 -8.02
C LEU A 172 6.27 11.55 -7.68
N TYR A 173 5.96 10.55 -6.88
CA TYR A 173 4.60 10.26 -6.45
C TYR A 173 4.38 10.48 -4.96
N HIS A 174 3.22 11.00 -4.63
CA HIS A 174 2.68 10.97 -3.28
C HIS A 174 2.03 9.61 -3.03
N PHE A 175 2.48 8.93 -1.97
CA PHE A 175 1.97 7.63 -1.55
C PHE A 175 1.33 7.72 -0.17
N ARG A 176 0.25 6.98 0.04
CA ARG A 176 -0.49 7.00 1.30
C ARG A 176 -0.91 5.60 1.71
N CYS A 177 -0.53 5.19 2.92
CA CYS A 177 -1.00 3.95 3.53
C CYS A 177 -2.40 4.11 4.11
N VAL A 178 -3.19 3.03 4.14
CA VAL A 178 -4.47 3.00 4.86
C VAL A 178 -4.29 3.32 6.35
N GLU A 179 -3.12 3.12 6.92
CA GLU A 179 -2.70 3.48 8.29
C GLU A 179 -2.40 4.97 8.48
N ARG A 180 -2.70 5.81 7.47
CA ARG A 180 -2.62 7.27 7.49
C ARG A 180 -1.25 7.89 7.27
N TRP A 181 -0.15 7.16 7.36
CA TRP A 181 1.16 7.71 7.01
C TRP A 181 1.33 7.86 5.49
N ALA A 182 2.05 8.89 5.09
CA ALA A 182 2.25 9.25 3.69
C ALA A 182 3.69 9.66 3.41
N MET A 183 4.09 9.54 2.15
CA MET A 183 5.44 9.88 1.69
C MET A 183 5.41 10.39 0.25
N ASN A 184 6.30 11.34 -0.06
CA ASN A 184 6.61 11.78 -1.41
C ASN A 184 7.93 11.11 -1.82
N VAL A 185 7.90 10.25 -2.82
CA VAL A 185 9.07 9.47 -3.22
C VAL A 185 9.24 9.42 -4.74
N PRO A 186 10.50 9.49 -5.24
CA PRO A 186 10.79 9.39 -6.67
C PRO A 186 10.96 7.92 -7.05
N TRP A 187 10.05 7.41 -7.86
CA TRP A 187 10.11 6.07 -8.42
C TRP A 187 10.77 6.09 -9.78
N SER A 188 11.66 5.14 -10.05
CA SER A 188 12.18 4.84 -11.39
C SER A 188 11.50 3.61 -11.95
N GLY A 189 11.13 3.64 -13.23
CA GLY A 189 10.42 2.52 -13.87
C GLY A 189 9.71 2.95 -15.14
N PHE A 190 8.60 2.29 -15.48
CA PHE A 190 7.88 2.53 -16.73
C PHE A 190 6.35 2.43 -16.53
N PRO A 191 5.54 3.08 -17.41
CA PRO A 191 4.09 2.97 -17.37
C PRO A 191 3.61 1.52 -17.48
N LEU A 192 2.72 1.07 -16.59
CA LEU A 192 2.17 -0.29 -16.62
C LEU A 192 1.47 -0.58 -17.97
N SER A 193 0.87 0.44 -18.60
CA SER A 193 0.23 0.32 -19.91
C SER A 193 1.16 -0.25 -20.98
N LYS A 194 2.48 0.03 -20.93
CA LYS A 194 3.45 -0.50 -21.89
C LYS A 194 3.59 -2.02 -21.82
N LEU A 195 3.56 -2.57 -20.62
CA LEU A 195 3.56 -4.02 -20.42
C LEU A 195 2.23 -4.63 -20.88
N ILE A 196 1.11 -3.98 -20.55
CA ILE A 196 -0.24 -4.43 -20.95
C ILE A 196 -0.39 -4.39 -22.48
N GLU A 197 0.04 -3.34 -23.13
CA GLU A 197 0.05 -3.22 -24.61
C GLU A 197 0.85 -4.37 -25.26
N LYS A 198 2.01 -4.73 -24.68
CA LYS A 198 2.83 -5.86 -25.16
C LYS A 198 2.12 -7.21 -24.98
N ALA A 199 1.36 -7.36 -23.89
CA ALA A 199 0.58 -8.58 -23.61
C ALA A 199 -0.65 -8.74 -24.51
N LYS A 200 -1.21 -7.66 -25.06
CA LYS A 200 -2.42 -7.64 -25.89
C LYS A 200 -3.62 -8.31 -25.22
N PRO A 201 -4.20 -7.72 -24.15
CA PRO A 201 -5.34 -8.29 -23.49
C PRO A 201 -6.53 -8.46 -24.44
N LYS A 202 -7.23 -9.59 -24.32
CA LYS A 202 -8.45 -9.86 -25.10
C LYS A 202 -9.57 -8.92 -24.68
N PRO A 203 -10.57 -8.66 -25.54
CA PRO A 203 -11.72 -7.81 -25.19
C PRO A 203 -12.52 -8.30 -23.97
N SER A 204 -12.45 -9.59 -23.67
CA SER A 204 -13.06 -10.20 -22.48
C SER A 204 -12.29 -9.95 -21.19
N ALA A 205 -11.03 -9.53 -21.23
CA ALA A 205 -10.29 -9.16 -20.04
C ALA A 205 -10.84 -7.85 -19.44
N LYS A 206 -11.21 -7.89 -18.17
CA LYS A 206 -11.74 -6.72 -17.44
C LYS A 206 -10.88 -6.34 -16.26
N HIS A 207 -10.05 -7.25 -15.77
CA HIS A 207 -9.21 -7.06 -14.60
C HIS A 207 -7.81 -7.63 -14.85
N VAL A 208 -6.84 -7.09 -14.10
CA VAL A 208 -5.45 -7.54 -14.06
C VAL A 208 -5.08 -7.90 -12.64
N ARG A 209 -4.63 -9.14 -12.43
CA ARG A 209 -4.15 -9.64 -11.13
C ARG A 209 -2.63 -9.60 -11.08
N PHE A 210 -2.11 -9.32 -9.91
CA PHE A 210 -0.67 -9.28 -9.64
C PHE A 210 -0.38 -10.18 -8.45
N PHE A 211 0.53 -11.14 -8.62
CA PHE A 211 0.94 -12.05 -7.56
C PHE A 211 2.37 -11.73 -7.13
N THR A 212 2.58 -11.71 -5.83
CA THR A 212 3.91 -11.52 -5.25
C THR A 212 4.65 -12.85 -5.12
N ALA A 213 5.96 -12.78 -4.99
CA ALA A 213 6.78 -13.96 -4.75
C ALA A 213 6.37 -14.68 -3.46
N LEU A 214 6.48 -16.00 -3.48
CA LEU A 214 6.24 -16.85 -2.32
C LEU A 214 7.48 -17.73 -2.07
N LYS A 215 8.44 -17.20 -1.34
CA LYS A 215 9.68 -17.89 -0.95
C LYS A 215 9.68 -18.17 0.55
N ARG A 216 9.05 -19.28 0.96
CA ARG A 216 8.78 -19.57 2.39
C ARG A 216 10.04 -19.58 3.26
N ASP A 217 11.17 -19.98 2.75
CA ASP A 217 12.42 -20.05 3.52
C ASP A 217 13.11 -18.68 3.65
N GLU A 218 12.79 -17.75 2.76
CA GLU A 218 13.36 -16.42 2.69
C GLU A 218 12.43 -15.35 3.29
N MET A 219 11.12 -15.66 3.44
CA MET A 219 10.06 -14.78 3.88
C MET A 219 9.46 -15.24 5.21
N PRO A 220 10.04 -14.83 6.35
CA PRO A 220 9.63 -15.33 7.67
C PRO A 220 8.16 -15.04 8.00
N GLY A 221 7.62 -13.91 7.57
CA GLY A 221 6.21 -13.56 7.81
C GLY A 221 5.22 -14.53 7.17
N VAL A 222 5.57 -15.15 6.03
CA VAL A 222 4.75 -16.20 5.40
C VAL A 222 4.63 -17.43 6.30
N ARG A 223 5.70 -17.81 6.99
CA ARG A 223 5.68 -18.96 7.92
C ARG A 223 4.94 -18.65 9.20
N GLU A 224 5.15 -17.45 9.72
CA GLU A 224 4.57 -17.00 10.98
C GLU A 224 3.07 -16.74 10.85
N ALA A 225 2.65 -16.09 9.77
CA ALA A 225 1.26 -15.74 9.50
C ALA A 225 0.56 -16.75 8.58
N HIS A 226 0.62 -18.04 8.94
CA HIS A 226 0.10 -19.16 8.18
C HIS A 226 -1.43 -19.15 7.98
N TRP A 227 -2.16 -18.30 8.71
CA TRP A 227 -3.60 -18.11 8.56
C TRP A 227 -3.99 -17.25 7.36
N TYR A 228 -3.04 -16.54 6.72
CA TYR A 228 -3.27 -15.85 5.47
C TYR A 228 -3.23 -16.82 4.29
N GLN A 229 -4.00 -16.49 3.24
CA GLN A 229 -4.02 -17.26 1.99
C GLN A 229 -2.89 -16.75 1.07
N TRP A 230 -1.67 -17.19 1.35
CA TRP A 230 -0.50 -16.88 0.52
C TRP A 230 -0.54 -17.54 -0.86
N PRO A 231 0.08 -16.97 -1.92
CA PRO A 231 0.85 -15.73 -1.94
C PRO A 231 -0.02 -14.49 -1.76
N TYR A 232 0.59 -13.34 -1.46
CA TYR A 232 -0.10 -12.05 -1.55
C TYR A 232 -0.48 -11.79 -3.00
N PHE A 233 -1.66 -11.25 -3.23
CA PHE A 233 -2.14 -10.89 -4.55
C PHE A 233 -3.05 -9.68 -4.49
N GLU A 234 -2.96 -8.86 -5.54
CA GLU A 234 -3.79 -7.68 -5.74
C GLU A 234 -4.36 -7.67 -7.16
N ALA A 235 -5.33 -6.80 -7.38
CA ALA A 235 -5.90 -6.63 -8.69
C ALA A 235 -6.31 -5.18 -8.95
N LEU A 236 -6.32 -4.83 -10.22
CA LEU A 236 -6.86 -3.57 -10.73
C LEU A 236 -7.90 -3.91 -11.82
N ARG A 237 -8.86 -3.02 -12.02
CA ARG A 237 -9.63 -3.03 -13.26
C ARG A 237 -8.67 -2.73 -14.42
N LEU A 238 -8.98 -3.21 -15.62
CA LEU A 238 -8.12 -2.99 -16.78
C LEU A 238 -8.00 -1.49 -17.14
N ASP A 239 -9.07 -0.71 -16.99
CA ASP A 239 -9.03 0.75 -17.19
C ASP A 239 -8.16 1.47 -16.16
N GLU A 240 -8.13 1.01 -14.92
CA GLU A 240 -7.22 1.49 -13.88
C GLU A 240 -5.75 1.16 -14.24
N ALA A 241 -5.50 -0.07 -14.67
CA ALA A 241 -4.17 -0.54 -15.03
C ALA A 241 -3.62 0.16 -16.30
N MET A 242 -4.51 0.58 -17.20
CA MET A 242 -4.16 1.36 -18.39
C MET A 242 -4.05 2.87 -18.13
N ASN A 243 -4.44 3.34 -16.92
CA ASN A 243 -4.31 4.75 -16.58
C ASN A 243 -2.84 5.17 -16.55
N GLU A 244 -2.56 6.38 -17.05
CA GLU A 244 -1.20 6.90 -17.15
C GLU A 244 -0.44 6.95 -15.81
N LEU A 245 -1.14 7.02 -14.66
CA LEU A 245 -0.52 6.99 -13.33
C LEU A 245 -0.09 5.59 -12.88
N ALA A 246 -0.66 4.52 -13.46
CA ALA A 246 -0.27 3.17 -13.09
C ALA A 246 1.16 2.87 -13.59
N PHE A 247 2.04 2.47 -12.68
CA PHE A 247 3.47 2.43 -12.94
C PHE A 247 4.10 1.15 -12.41
N VAL A 248 5.01 0.57 -13.16
CA VAL A 248 5.89 -0.51 -12.70
C VAL A 248 7.19 0.13 -12.25
N ALA A 249 7.44 0.13 -10.95
CA ALA A 249 8.67 0.67 -10.39
C ALA A 249 9.72 -0.44 -10.24
N THR A 250 10.94 -0.16 -10.69
CA THR A 250 12.15 -0.97 -10.56
C THR A 250 13.21 -0.30 -9.72
N GLY A 251 13.03 0.99 -9.42
CA GLY A 251 13.94 1.80 -8.63
C GLY A 251 13.23 2.87 -7.80
N ILE A 252 13.96 3.44 -6.88
CA ILE A 252 13.54 4.54 -6.00
C ILE A 252 14.75 5.41 -5.65
N TYR A 253 14.60 6.75 -5.63
CA TYR A 253 15.70 7.71 -5.41
C TYR A 253 16.85 7.57 -6.42
N GLY A 254 16.57 7.17 -7.66
CA GLY A 254 17.57 6.94 -8.70
C GLY A 254 18.45 5.70 -8.48
N GLU A 255 18.03 4.79 -7.62
CA GLU A 255 18.71 3.56 -7.25
C GLU A 255 17.76 2.37 -7.43
N PRO A 256 18.25 1.13 -7.66
CA PRO A 256 17.39 -0.05 -7.67
C PRO A 256 16.59 -0.19 -6.39
N LEU A 257 15.41 -0.83 -6.47
CA LEU A 257 14.60 -1.10 -5.30
C LEU A 257 15.36 -1.93 -4.26
N VAL A 258 15.32 -1.48 -3.01
CA VAL A 258 15.72 -2.35 -1.89
C VAL A 258 14.62 -3.39 -1.61
N LYS A 259 14.96 -4.49 -0.98
CA LYS A 259 14.08 -5.66 -0.79
C LYS A 259 12.77 -5.30 -0.10
N GLN A 260 12.80 -4.48 0.95
CA GLN A 260 11.61 -4.04 1.68
C GLN A 260 10.69 -3.12 0.87
N HIS A 261 11.18 -2.51 -0.20
CA HIS A 261 10.35 -1.74 -1.13
C HIS A 261 9.69 -2.61 -2.20
N GLY A 262 10.01 -3.90 -2.28
CA GLY A 262 9.43 -4.83 -3.25
C GLY A 262 10.31 -5.09 -4.47
N ALA A 263 11.64 -5.15 -4.26
CA ALA A 263 12.58 -5.56 -5.28
C ALA A 263 12.20 -6.91 -5.92
N PRO A 264 12.54 -7.16 -7.21
CA PRO A 264 13.16 -6.24 -8.15
C PRO A 264 12.19 -5.28 -8.84
N LEU A 265 10.88 -5.56 -8.79
CA LEU A 265 9.85 -4.71 -9.37
C LEU A 265 8.55 -4.76 -8.56
N ARG A 266 7.82 -3.64 -8.58
CA ARG A 266 6.55 -3.48 -7.89
C ARG A 266 5.58 -2.58 -8.66
N LEU A 267 4.30 -2.62 -8.29
CA LEU A 267 3.35 -1.59 -8.70
C LEU A 267 3.52 -0.30 -7.88
N ALA A 268 3.22 0.81 -8.55
CA ALA A 268 2.98 2.10 -7.95
C ALA A 268 1.67 2.68 -8.50
N VAL A 269 0.63 2.73 -7.65
CA VAL A 269 -0.71 3.19 -7.98
C VAL A 269 -1.09 4.31 -7.00
N PRO A 270 -0.66 5.56 -7.26
CA PRO A 270 -0.59 6.61 -6.24
C PRO A 270 -1.93 7.12 -5.73
N TRP A 271 -3.03 6.96 -6.48
CA TRP A 271 -4.37 7.38 -6.03
C TRP A 271 -5.09 6.38 -5.14
N LYS A 272 -4.51 5.18 -4.98
CA LYS A 272 -5.05 4.11 -4.14
C LYS A 272 -4.23 3.95 -2.87
N TYR A 273 -4.82 3.35 -1.85
CA TYR A 273 -4.07 2.97 -0.65
C TYR A 273 -2.89 2.06 -0.99
N GLY A 274 -1.77 2.26 -0.31
CA GLY A 274 -0.48 1.63 -0.62
C GLY A 274 -0.49 0.10 -0.76
N TYR A 275 -1.46 -0.59 -0.12
CA TYR A 275 -1.56 -2.04 -0.24
C TYR A 275 -1.99 -2.51 -1.64
N LYS A 276 -2.64 -1.65 -2.44
CA LYS A 276 -2.95 -1.95 -3.85
C LYS A 276 -1.71 -2.02 -4.75
N SER A 277 -0.59 -1.52 -4.27
CA SER A 277 0.69 -1.50 -4.99
C SER A 277 1.49 -2.78 -4.66
N ALA A 278 1.13 -3.89 -5.30
CA ALA A 278 1.77 -5.21 -5.13
C ALA A 278 3.29 -5.14 -5.30
N LYS A 279 4.04 -5.88 -4.48
CA LYS A 279 5.51 -5.89 -4.40
C LYS A 279 6.10 -7.20 -4.90
N SER A 280 7.36 -7.18 -5.35
CA SER A 280 8.10 -8.38 -5.77
C SER A 280 7.26 -9.29 -6.67
N ILE A 281 6.75 -8.70 -7.76
CA ILE A 281 5.77 -9.34 -8.65
C ILE A 281 6.43 -10.48 -9.43
N VAL A 282 5.77 -11.64 -9.45
CA VAL A 282 6.19 -12.84 -10.21
C VAL A 282 5.17 -13.28 -11.26
N LYS A 283 3.92 -12.78 -11.17
CA LYS A 283 2.89 -13.12 -12.15
C LYS A 283 1.90 -11.97 -12.33
N ILE A 284 1.53 -11.75 -13.58
CA ILE A 284 0.46 -10.82 -14.02
C ILE A 284 -0.55 -11.65 -14.82
N GLU A 285 -1.82 -11.58 -14.47
CA GLU A 285 -2.86 -12.42 -15.07
C GLU A 285 -4.08 -11.59 -15.46
N PHE A 286 -4.49 -11.68 -16.72
CA PHE A 286 -5.70 -11.03 -17.22
C PHE A 286 -6.91 -11.92 -17.02
N VAL A 287 -7.98 -11.39 -16.42
CA VAL A 287 -9.21 -12.14 -16.10
C VAL A 287 -10.47 -11.37 -16.48
N ALA A 288 -11.58 -12.08 -16.72
CA ALA A 288 -12.85 -11.46 -17.07
C ALA A 288 -13.62 -10.96 -15.84
N GLU A 289 -13.67 -11.79 -14.80
CA GLU A 289 -14.44 -11.52 -13.60
C GLU A 289 -13.60 -10.73 -12.57
N GLU A 290 -14.26 -9.93 -11.72
CA GLU A 290 -13.61 -9.26 -10.61
C GLU A 290 -13.01 -10.31 -9.66
N PRO A 291 -11.68 -10.38 -9.55
CA PRO A 291 -11.04 -11.35 -8.69
C PRO A 291 -11.09 -10.89 -7.23
N LYS A 292 -11.08 -11.83 -6.31
CA LYS A 292 -10.78 -11.50 -4.91
C LYS A 292 -9.39 -10.94 -4.81
N ILE A 293 -9.18 -10.06 -3.82
CA ILE A 293 -7.86 -9.54 -3.43
C ILE A 293 -7.47 -10.11 -2.06
N PHE A 294 -6.19 -10.05 -1.72
CA PHE A 294 -5.67 -10.64 -0.49
C PHE A 294 -6.39 -10.14 0.78
N TRP A 295 -6.65 -8.83 0.86
CA TRP A 295 -7.27 -8.22 2.03
C TRP A 295 -8.78 -8.45 2.14
N GLN A 296 -9.42 -9.08 1.16
CA GLN A 296 -10.83 -9.51 1.29
C GLN A 296 -11.04 -10.63 2.31
N ILE A 297 -9.99 -11.12 2.94
CA ILE A 297 -10.10 -11.89 4.19
C ILE A 297 -10.75 -11.05 5.32
N GLN A 298 -10.69 -9.72 5.21
CA GLN A 298 -11.35 -8.75 6.08
C GLN A 298 -12.21 -7.79 5.23
N PRO A 299 -13.31 -8.26 4.63
CA PRO A 299 -14.07 -7.51 3.62
C PRO A 299 -14.80 -6.29 4.19
N HIS A 300 -14.95 -6.21 5.50
CA HIS A 300 -15.51 -5.04 6.19
C HIS A 300 -14.48 -3.92 6.42
N GLU A 301 -13.19 -4.19 6.24
CA GLU A 301 -12.10 -3.22 6.38
C GLU A 301 -11.47 -2.81 5.05
N TYR A 302 -11.46 -3.72 4.06
CA TYR A 302 -10.74 -3.54 2.80
C TYR A 302 -11.61 -3.90 1.60
N GLY A 303 -11.71 -2.98 0.65
CA GLY A 303 -12.47 -3.15 -0.59
C GLY A 303 -11.59 -3.39 -1.81
N TYR A 304 -12.24 -3.75 -2.92
CA TYR A 304 -11.55 -3.98 -4.17
C TYR A 304 -10.93 -2.71 -4.76
N LEU A 305 -11.70 -1.61 -4.84
CA LEU A 305 -11.21 -0.36 -5.44
C LEU A 305 -10.15 0.32 -4.57
N SER A 306 -10.41 0.48 -3.28
CA SER A 306 -9.47 1.03 -2.29
C SER A 306 -8.80 2.34 -2.70
N ASN A 307 -9.59 3.24 -3.29
CA ASN A 307 -9.16 4.60 -3.58
C ASN A 307 -8.95 5.36 -2.27
N VAL A 308 -7.94 6.23 -2.23
CA VAL A 308 -7.78 7.14 -1.09
C VAL A 308 -8.94 8.11 -1.05
N ASN A 309 -9.77 8.00 -0.02
CA ASN A 309 -10.95 8.86 0.13
C ASN A 309 -11.12 9.30 1.59
N PRO A 310 -11.00 10.61 1.89
CA PRO A 310 -11.16 11.14 3.25
C PRO A 310 -12.58 10.97 3.80
N ASN A 311 -13.57 10.79 2.92
CA ASN A 311 -14.98 10.67 3.27
C ASN A 311 -15.41 9.26 3.64
N ILE A 312 -14.56 8.26 3.36
CA ILE A 312 -14.82 6.85 3.68
C ILE A 312 -13.91 6.44 4.85
N PRO A 313 -14.42 6.44 6.10
CA PRO A 313 -13.58 6.08 7.23
C PRO A 313 -13.23 4.59 7.23
N HIS A 314 -12.03 4.26 7.66
CA HIS A 314 -11.70 2.89 8.05
C HIS A 314 -12.50 2.54 9.32
N PRO A 315 -12.94 1.29 9.54
CA PRO A 315 -13.73 0.92 10.73
C PRO A 315 -13.07 1.26 12.07
N ARG A 316 -11.74 1.40 12.08
CA ARG A 316 -10.95 1.65 13.30
C ARG A 316 -10.43 3.09 13.43
N TRP A 317 -10.43 3.88 12.36
CA TRP A 317 -9.95 5.27 12.36
C TRP A 317 -10.50 6.09 11.20
N SER A 318 -10.44 7.42 11.33
CA SER A 318 -10.79 8.34 10.26
C SER A 318 -9.70 8.37 9.18
N GLN A 319 -10.13 8.55 7.92
CA GLN A 319 -9.22 8.75 6.79
C GLN A 319 -9.09 10.23 6.39
N ALA A 320 -9.76 11.14 7.11
CA ALA A 320 -9.77 12.56 6.78
C ALA A 320 -8.41 13.25 6.95
N THR A 321 -7.53 12.70 7.82
CA THR A 321 -6.21 13.24 8.10
C THR A 321 -5.14 12.22 7.82
N SER A 322 -4.10 12.64 7.12
CA SER A 322 -2.84 11.93 6.92
C SER A 322 -1.74 12.53 7.80
N HIS A 323 -0.60 11.89 7.88
CA HIS A 323 0.62 12.45 8.47
C HIS A 323 1.85 12.04 7.67
N TRP A 324 2.83 12.93 7.62
CA TRP A 324 4.09 12.64 6.94
C TRP A 324 4.89 11.58 7.70
N LEU A 325 5.41 10.59 6.98
CA LEU A 325 6.18 9.49 7.54
C LEU A 325 7.41 9.96 8.32
N HIS A 326 8.11 10.98 7.82
CA HIS A 326 9.41 11.40 8.33
C HIS A 326 9.34 12.36 9.52
N ASN A 327 8.22 13.07 9.73
CA ASN A 327 8.11 14.08 10.77
C ASN A 327 6.77 14.04 11.54
N SER A 328 5.88 13.14 11.17
CA SER A 328 4.54 12.96 11.78
C SER A 328 3.62 14.19 11.72
N GLN A 329 3.97 15.23 10.93
CA GLN A 329 3.13 16.40 10.77
C GLN A 329 1.83 16.02 10.06
N PRO A 330 0.66 16.39 10.62
CA PRO A 330 -0.64 16.07 10.03
C PRO A 330 -0.94 17.00 8.85
N PHE A 331 -1.71 16.48 7.90
CA PHE A 331 -2.32 17.26 6.81
C PHE A 331 -3.66 16.64 6.40
N GLU A 332 -4.51 17.41 5.74
CA GLU A 332 -5.79 16.93 5.24
C GLU A 332 -5.57 15.95 4.08
N THR A 333 -6.29 14.83 4.10
CA THR A 333 -6.21 13.83 3.04
C THR A 333 -7.02 14.28 1.83
N PRO A 334 -6.44 14.58 0.67
CA PRO A 334 -7.22 14.84 -0.53
C PRO A 334 -7.81 13.55 -1.11
N ILE A 335 -9.00 13.65 -1.71
CA ILE A 335 -9.61 12.53 -2.42
C ILE A 335 -8.69 12.07 -3.56
N PHE A 336 -8.65 10.75 -3.82
CA PHE A 336 -7.71 10.14 -4.76
C PHE A 336 -6.24 10.50 -4.50
N ASN A 337 -5.93 10.80 -3.24
CA ASN A 337 -4.57 11.19 -2.86
C ASN A 337 -4.04 12.42 -3.65
N GLY A 338 -4.95 13.30 -4.10
CA GLY A 338 -4.65 14.49 -4.90
C GLY A 338 -4.61 14.26 -6.42
N TYR A 339 -4.77 13.04 -6.88
CA TYR A 339 -4.72 12.69 -8.33
C TYR A 339 -6.09 12.71 -9.02
N GLY A 340 -7.07 13.41 -8.48
CA GLY A 340 -8.44 13.42 -8.99
C GLY A 340 -8.57 13.80 -10.46
N GLU A 341 -7.76 14.75 -10.96
CA GLU A 341 -7.78 15.19 -12.37
C GLU A 341 -7.49 14.04 -13.35
N TYR A 342 -6.70 13.03 -12.93
CA TYR A 342 -6.32 11.88 -13.78
C TYR A 342 -7.32 10.72 -13.68
N VAL A 343 -8.01 10.57 -12.54
CA VAL A 343 -8.72 9.33 -12.24
C VAL A 343 -10.18 9.48 -11.87
N ALA A 344 -10.66 10.66 -11.49
CA ALA A 344 -12.03 10.83 -10.98
C ALA A 344 -13.10 10.33 -11.96
N LYS A 345 -12.89 10.49 -13.27
CA LYS A 345 -13.79 9.99 -14.32
C LYS A 345 -13.95 8.46 -14.36
N LEU A 346 -12.99 7.73 -13.80
CA LEU A 346 -13.07 6.26 -13.68
C LEU A 346 -14.04 5.84 -12.55
N TYR A 347 -14.42 6.76 -11.66
CA TYR A 347 -15.16 6.50 -10.44
C TYR A 347 -16.32 7.48 -10.24
N PRO A 348 -17.33 7.48 -11.14
CA PRO A 348 -18.45 8.43 -11.07
C PRO A 348 -19.27 8.32 -9.77
N ASP A 349 -19.23 7.13 -9.15
CA ASP A 349 -19.94 6.83 -7.91
C ASP A 349 -19.12 7.03 -6.64
N GLU A 350 -17.84 7.43 -6.75
CA GLU A 350 -16.99 7.68 -5.57
C GLU A 350 -17.62 8.79 -4.71
N PRO A 351 -17.84 8.57 -3.40
CA PRO A 351 -18.48 9.58 -2.56
C PRO A 351 -17.53 10.75 -2.28
N THR A 352 -17.99 11.95 -2.63
CA THR A 352 -17.26 13.21 -2.41
C THR A 352 -17.61 13.86 -1.07
N THR A 353 -18.54 13.28 -0.31
CA THR A 353 -18.91 13.74 1.04
C THR A 353 -19.14 12.54 1.95
N MET A 354 -18.89 12.69 3.24
CA MET A 354 -19.14 11.65 4.24
C MET A 354 -20.63 11.27 4.30
N GLN A 355 -21.55 12.22 4.11
CA GLN A 355 -22.99 11.94 4.07
C GLN A 355 -23.37 11.04 2.89
N ARG A 356 -22.74 11.24 1.72
CA ARG A 356 -22.93 10.36 0.55
C ARG A 356 -22.37 8.97 0.83
N ALA A 357 -21.16 8.88 1.40
CA ALA A 357 -20.53 7.61 1.78
C ALA A 357 -21.40 6.80 2.74
N LEU A 358 -21.94 7.44 3.78
CA LEU A 358 -22.82 6.80 4.76
C LEU A 358 -24.13 6.30 4.12
N ARG A 359 -24.75 7.10 3.23
CA ARG A 359 -25.95 6.66 2.50
C ARG A 359 -25.70 5.47 1.60
N MET A 360 -24.52 5.33 1.03
CA MET A 360 -24.13 4.20 0.20
C MET A 360 -23.71 2.97 1.02
N GLY A 361 -23.70 3.05 2.34
CA GLY A 361 -23.24 1.99 3.22
C GLY A 361 -21.74 1.70 3.06
N GLN A 362 -21.00 2.66 2.51
CA GLN A 362 -19.55 2.54 2.31
C GLN A 362 -18.83 2.92 3.60
N VAL A 363 -18.34 1.91 4.28
CA VAL A 363 -17.24 2.03 5.24
C VAL A 363 -16.05 1.43 4.52
N ALA A 364 -14.93 2.12 4.49
CA ALA A 364 -13.67 1.76 3.79
C ALA A 364 -13.69 0.40 3.06
N ARG A 365 -14.36 0.35 1.93
CA ARG A 365 -14.46 -0.83 1.06
C ARG A 365 -13.46 -0.75 -0.08
#